data_0a4ab92fdd79d3f41779b7e00496397e
#
_entry.id   0a4ab92fdd79d3f41779b7e00496397e
#
_cell.length_a   1.000
_cell.length_b   1.000
_cell.length_c   1.000
_cell.angle_alpha   90.00
_cell.angle_beta   90.00
_cell.angle_gamma   90.00
#
_symmetry.space_group_name_H-M   'P 1'
#
loop_
_entity.id
_entity.type
_entity.pdbx_description
1 polymer ?
#
loop_
_entity_poly.entity_id
_entity_poly.type
_entity_poly.pdbx_seq_one_letter_code
_entity_poly.pdbx_strand_id
1 'polypeptide(L)'
;MKTSFAALAFLAFAAPAAAQTSTMSEVTVSTDAAIQVATAALAACRADGQKVTVTVVDHAGREKVRLRDDGAAPHTEVHSFRKSYTAATYRMPSAEYGSRVKELTNIGPVLLPNITTAAGGVPIRAGERVIGAVGISGTPGSAGGGEHDAKCAEAGIAKVKL
;
A
#
# COMPACT_ATOMS: atom_id res chain seq x y z
N MET A 1 78.90 16.32 22.60
CA MET A 1 77.67 16.55 21.86
C MET A 1 76.66 15.50 22.29
N LYS A 2 75.66 15.93 23.04
CA LYS A 2 74.54 15.01 23.52
C LYS A 2 73.32 15.30 22.70
N THR A 3 72.90 14.39 21.86
CA THR A 3 71.66 14.46 21.08
C THR A 3 70.49 13.81 21.88
N SER A 4 69.56 14.63 22.32
CA SER A 4 68.32 14.17 22.96
C SER A 4 67.29 13.85 21.89
N PHE A 5 66.87 12.61 21.83
CA PHE A 5 65.67 12.18 21.02
C PHE A 5 64.43 12.40 21.84
N ALA A 6 63.54 13.29 21.38
CA ALA A 6 62.22 13.46 21.93
C ALA A 6 61.28 12.45 21.24
N ALA A 7 60.73 11.53 22.02
CA ALA A 7 59.74 10.58 21.54
C ALA A 7 58.35 11.25 21.52
N LEU A 8 57.77 11.43 20.34
CA LEU A 8 56.39 11.90 20.17
C LEU A 8 55.42 10.71 20.36
N ALA A 9 54.67 10.71 21.46
CA ALA A 9 53.66 9.72 21.70
C ALA A 9 52.37 10.13 20.92
N PHE A 10 51.99 9.33 19.89
CA PHE A 10 50.70 9.46 19.21
C PHE A 10 49.59 8.82 20.07
N LEU A 11 48.74 9.63 20.68
CA LEU A 11 47.48 9.16 21.25
C LEU A 11 46.48 8.88 20.11
N ALA A 12 46.24 7.61 19.82
CA ALA A 12 45.19 7.20 18.93
C ALA A 12 43.82 7.32 19.66
N PHE A 13 43.02 8.30 19.27
CA PHE A 13 41.62 8.40 19.69
C PHE A 13 40.83 7.31 18.95
N ALA A 14 40.47 6.26 19.65
CA ALA A 14 39.50 5.30 19.16
C ALA A 14 38.08 5.94 19.19
N ALA A 15 37.56 6.28 18.02
CA ALA A 15 36.15 6.69 17.89
C ALA A 15 35.24 5.53 18.31
N PRO A 16 34.19 5.78 19.12
CA PRO A 16 33.25 4.73 19.47
C PRO A 16 32.55 4.25 18.20
N ALA A 17 32.64 2.96 17.90
CA ALA A 17 31.87 2.32 16.85
C ALA A 17 30.39 2.44 17.24
N ALA A 18 29.63 3.24 16.50
CA ALA A 18 28.18 3.30 16.68
C ALA A 18 27.62 1.90 16.42
N ALA A 19 27.06 1.27 17.46
CA ALA A 19 26.39 0.00 17.31
C ALA A 19 25.23 0.16 16.32
N GLN A 20 25.27 -0.55 15.21
CA GLN A 20 24.16 -0.61 14.26
C GLN A 20 22.96 -1.25 14.96
N THR A 21 21.85 -0.53 15.05
CA THR A 21 20.63 -1.09 15.60
C THR A 21 20.10 -2.16 14.67
N SER A 22 19.81 -3.36 15.19
CA SER A 22 19.22 -4.47 14.45
C SER A 22 17.72 -4.31 14.20
N THR A 23 17.16 -3.15 14.55
CA THR A 23 15.73 -2.84 14.43
C THR A 23 15.48 -1.81 13.32
N MET A 24 14.40 -2.01 12.56
CA MET A 24 13.88 -1.07 11.56
C MET A 24 12.59 -0.42 12.06
N SER A 25 12.43 0.88 11.79
CA SER A 25 11.15 1.58 11.95
C SER A 25 10.50 1.74 10.57
N GLU A 26 9.27 1.25 10.42
CA GLU A 26 8.53 1.36 9.18
C GLU A 26 7.31 2.28 9.36
N VAL A 27 7.12 3.18 8.39
CA VAL A 27 5.94 4.06 8.36
C VAL A 27 4.82 3.33 7.64
N THR A 28 3.70 3.15 8.32
CA THR A 28 2.53 2.45 7.81
C THR A 28 1.24 3.17 8.18
N VAL A 29 0.16 2.91 7.45
CA VAL A 29 -1.16 3.43 7.78
C VAL A 29 -1.59 2.92 9.15
N SER A 30 -2.04 3.83 10.02
CA SER A 30 -2.57 3.44 11.33
C SER A 30 -3.94 2.75 11.19
N THR A 31 -4.35 1.99 12.20
CA THR A 31 -5.66 1.34 12.19
C THR A 31 -6.79 2.37 12.12
N ASP A 32 -6.67 3.47 12.86
CA ASP A 32 -7.70 4.53 12.86
C ASP A 32 -7.83 5.19 11.49
N ALA A 33 -6.71 5.51 10.82
CA ALA A 33 -6.73 6.04 9.46
C ALA A 33 -7.31 5.01 8.47
N ALA A 34 -6.96 3.73 8.61
CA ALA A 34 -7.51 2.67 7.77
C ALA A 34 -9.03 2.54 7.89
N ILE A 35 -9.57 2.62 9.12
CA ILE A 35 -11.02 2.62 9.38
C ILE A 35 -11.68 3.84 8.74
N GLN A 36 -11.10 5.02 8.89
CA GLN A 36 -11.64 6.26 8.30
C GLN A 36 -11.65 6.17 6.77
N VAL A 37 -10.57 5.74 6.14
CA VAL A 37 -10.48 5.53 4.68
C VAL A 37 -11.54 4.53 4.22
N ALA A 38 -11.63 3.38 4.89
CA ALA A 38 -12.58 2.33 4.50
C ALA A 38 -14.03 2.80 4.61
N THR A 39 -14.38 3.49 5.71
CA THR A 39 -15.73 4.01 5.94
C THR A 39 -16.10 5.09 4.92
N ALA A 40 -15.19 6.01 4.64
CA ALA A 40 -15.42 7.08 3.67
C ALA A 40 -15.52 6.55 2.23
N ALA A 41 -14.70 5.57 1.87
CA ALA A 41 -14.75 4.91 0.57
C ALA A 41 -16.05 4.11 0.36
N LEU A 42 -16.49 3.37 1.39
CA LEU A 42 -17.78 2.68 1.37
C LEU A 42 -18.93 3.65 1.20
N ALA A 43 -18.91 4.77 1.93
CA ALA A 43 -19.93 5.81 1.82
C ALA A 43 -19.98 6.44 0.42
N ALA A 44 -18.83 6.66 -0.22
CA ALA A 44 -18.77 7.16 -1.59
C ALA A 44 -19.44 6.21 -2.58
N CYS A 45 -19.12 4.90 -2.53
CA CYS A 45 -19.76 3.92 -3.38
C CYS A 45 -21.28 3.79 -3.11
N ARG A 46 -21.70 3.87 -1.83
CA ARG A 46 -23.12 3.84 -1.46
C ARG A 46 -23.90 5.03 -2.03
N ALA A 47 -23.29 6.21 -2.08
CA ALA A 47 -23.90 7.41 -2.67
C ALA A 47 -24.27 7.20 -4.15
N ASP A 48 -23.51 6.36 -4.85
CA ASP A 48 -23.76 5.96 -6.24
C ASP A 48 -24.60 4.67 -6.35
N GLY A 49 -25.22 4.23 -5.26
CA GLY A 49 -26.08 3.03 -5.22
C GLY A 49 -25.31 1.70 -5.34
N GLN A 50 -23.99 1.71 -5.19
CA GLN A 50 -23.16 0.51 -5.38
C GLN A 50 -23.03 -0.30 -4.08
N LYS A 51 -23.01 -1.63 -4.22
CA LYS A 51 -22.81 -2.60 -3.13
C LYS A 51 -21.43 -3.23 -3.25
N VAL A 52 -20.50 -2.80 -2.38
CA VAL A 52 -19.09 -3.13 -2.53
C VAL A 52 -18.49 -3.73 -1.26
N THR A 53 -17.33 -4.34 -1.41
CA THR A 53 -16.40 -4.61 -0.31
C THR A 53 -15.20 -3.69 -0.45
N VAL A 54 -14.81 -3.07 0.66
CA VAL A 54 -13.62 -2.23 0.81
C VAL A 54 -12.63 -2.97 1.70
N THR A 55 -11.38 -3.08 1.26
CA THR A 55 -10.28 -3.64 2.07
C THR A 55 -9.13 -2.65 2.12
N VAL A 56 -8.62 -2.34 3.32
CA VAL A 56 -7.41 -1.55 3.52
C VAL A 56 -6.30 -2.45 4.03
N VAL A 57 -5.14 -2.39 3.39
CA VAL A 57 -3.92 -3.09 3.80
C VAL A 57 -2.84 -2.11 4.22
N ASP A 58 -1.91 -2.56 5.06
CA ASP A 58 -0.70 -1.83 5.43
C ASP A 58 0.35 -1.83 4.29
N HIS A 59 1.49 -1.18 4.50
CA HIS A 59 2.58 -1.12 3.52
C HIS A 59 3.16 -2.50 3.16
N ALA A 60 3.00 -3.49 4.03
CA ALA A 60 3.44 -4.89 3.82
C ALA A 60 2.32 -5.77 3.20
N GLY A 61 1.18 -5.19 2.83
CA GLY A 61 0.06 -5.91 2.25
C GLY A 61 -0.79 -6.70 3.25
N ARG A 62 -0.61 -6.47 4.56
CA ARG A 62 -1.42 -7.13 5.58
C ARG A 62 -2.73 -6.38 5.77
N GLU A 63 -3.82 -7.11 5.85
CA GLU A 63 -5.14 -6.52 6.04
C GLU A 63 -5.25 -5.81 7.39
N LYS A 64 -5.71 -4.56 7.36
CA LYS A 64 -6.03 -3.73 8.52
C LYS A 64 -7.53 -3.70 8.79
N VAL A 65 -8.31 -3.52 7.73
CA VAL A 65 -9.76 -3.36 7.81
C VAL A 65 -10.41 -3.92 6.56
N ARG A 66 -11.53 -4.60 6.74
CA ARG A 66 -12.46 -4.95 5.66
C ARG A 66 -13.88 -4.58 6.05
N LEU A 67 -14.55 -3.85 5.16
CA LEU A 67 -15.95 -3.53 5.27
C LEU A 67 -16.68 -4.10 4.05
N ARG A 68 -17.62 -5.01 4.28
CA ARG A 68 -18.50 -5.54 3.24
C ARG A 68 -19.88 -4.95 3.38
N ASP A 69 -20.39 -4.32 2.32
CA ASP A 69 -21.73 -3.78 2.30
C ASP A 69 -22.80 -4.89 2.25
N ASP A 70 -23.96 -4.59 2.79
CA ASP A 70 -25.11 -5.48 2.69
C ASP A 70 -25.47 -5.69 1.21
N GLY A 71 -25.55 -6.95 0.80
CA GLY A 71 -25.81 -7.33 -0.58
C GLY A 71 -24.60 -7.28 -1.53
N ALA A 72 -23.40 -6.94 -1.05
CA ALA A 72 -22.18 -7.10 -1.86
C ALA A 72 -21.97 -8.59 -2.21
N ALA A 73 -21.60 -8.86 -3.47
CA ALA A 73 -21.43 -10.23 -3.95
C ALA A 73 -20.26 -10.96 -3.25
N PRO A 74 -20.31 -12.27 -3.02
CA PRO A 74 -19.31 -13.00 -2.23
C PRO A 74 -17.86 -12.84 -2.74
N HIS A 75 -17.64 -12.82 -4.06
CA HIS A 75 -16.31 -12.69 -4.64
C HIS A 75 -15.63 -11.35 -4.33
N THR A 76 -16.41 -10.31 -3.96
CA THR A 76 -15.89 -8.97 -3.71
C THR A 76 -14.93 -8.93 -2.51
N GLU A 77 -15.09 -9.83 -1.55
CA GLU A 77 -14.21 -9.93 -0.38
C GLU A 77 -12.78 -10.29 -0.78
N VAL A 78 -12.61 -11.35 -1.56
CA VAL A 78 -11.30 -11.76 -2.06
C VAL A 78 -10.74 -10.73 -3.05
N HIS A 79 -11.61 -10.20 -3.92
CA HIS A 79 -11.17 -9.32 -4.99
C HIS A 79 -10.75 -7.94 -4.49
N SER A 80 -11.44 -7.35 -3.50
CA SER A 80 -11.02 -6.09 -2.87
C SER A 80 -9.67 -6.22 -2.19
N PHE A 81 -9.42 -7.34 -1.49
CA PHE A 81 -8.12 -7.64 -0.91
C PHE A 81 -7.03 -7.76 -1.98
N ARG A 82 -7.25 -8.51 -3.06
CA ARG A 82 -6.28 -8.66 -4.14
C ARG A 82 -5.93 -7.33 -4.80
N LYS A 83 -6.90 -6.44 -4.97
CA LYS A 83 -6.68 -5.09 -5.52
C LYS A 83 -5.83 -4.23 -4.59
N SER A 84 -6.14 -4.19 -3.28
CA SER A 84 -5.33 -3.45 -2.30
C SER A 84 -3.92 -4.05 -2.16
N TYR A 85 -3.81 -5.38 -2.11
CA TYR A 85 -2.54 -6.08 -2.05
C TYR A 85 -1.64 -5.76 -3.25
N THR A 86 -2.19 -5.79 -4.46
CA THR A 86 -1.48 -5.43 -5.69
C THR A 86 -0.98 -3.97 -5.63
N ALA A 87 -1.85 -3.04 -5.22
CA ALA A 87 -1.50 -1.63 -5.13
C ALA A 87 -0.41 -1.35 -4.08
N ALA A 88 -0.42 -2.04 -2.94
CA ALA A 88 0.62 -1.95 -1.92
C ALA A 88 1.95 -2.56 -2.41
N THR A 89 1.90 -3.73 -3.06
CA THR A 89 3.07 -4.47 -3.54
C THR A 89 3.83 -3.69 -4.60
N TYR A 90 3.12 -3.20 -5.61
CA TYR A 90 3.73 -2.49 -6.75
C TYR A 90 3.78 -0.97 -6.57
N ARG A 91 3.23 -0.44 -5.46
CA ARG A 91 3.24 0.98 -5.09
C ARG A 91 2.60 1.89 -6.14
N MET A 92 1.65 1.35 -6.90
CA MET A 92 0.91 2.02 -7.97
C MET A 92 -0.55 1.58 -7.99
N PRO A 93 -1.46 2.32 -8.63
CA PRO A 93 -2.82 1.84 -8.87
C PRO A 93 -2.84 0.47 -9.55
N SER A 94 -3.74 -0.43 -9.12
CA SER A 94 -3.83 -1.77 -9.71
C SER A 94 -4.21 -1.75 -11.20
N ALA A 95 -4.91 -0.70 -11.67
CA ALA A 95 -5.17 -0.46 -13.09
C ALA A 95 -3.89 -0.19 -13.88
N GLU A 96 -2.99 0.63 -13.33
CA GLU A 96 -1.70 0.94 -13.95
C GLU A 96 -0.83 -0.32 -14.04
N TYR A 97 -0.79 -1.11 -12.94
CA TYR A 97 -0.13 -2.40 -12.97
C TYR A 97 -0.69 -3.31 -14.06
N GLY A 98 -2.03 -3.39 -14.17
CA GLY A 98 -2.70 -4.16 -15.22
C GLY A 98 -2.31 -3.72 -16.64
N SER A 99 -2.17 -2.42 -16.87
CA SER A 99 -1.72 -1.88 -18.16
C SER A 99 -0.27 -2.26 -18.46
N ARG A 100 0.62 -2.14 -17.48
CA ARG A 100 2.05 -2.54 -17.63
C ARG A 100 2.20 -4.02 -17.92
N VAL A 101 1.40 -4.88 -17.30
CA VAL A 101 1.47 -6.33 -17.50
C VAL A 101 1.08 -6.74 -18.91
N LYS A 102 0.16 -6.03 -19.58
CA LYS A 102 -0.23 -6.31 -20.96
C LYS A 102 0.95 -6.18 -21.96
N GLU A 103 1.95 -5.39 -21.61
CA GLU A 103 3.13 -5.14 -22.42
C GLU A 103 4.29 -6.11 -22.10
N LEU A 104 4.15 -6.92 -21.04
CA LEU A 104 5.20 -7.84 -20.61
C LEU A 104 5.11 -9.19 -21.33
N THR A 105 6.26 -9.71 -21.74
CA THR A 105 6.39 -11.09 -22.21
C THR A 105 6.38 -12.09 -21.03
N ASN A 106 6.69 -11.65 -19.82
CA ASN A 106 6.71 -12.46 -18.62
C ASN A 106 5.45 -12.22 -17.77
N ILE A 107 4.53 -13.18 -17.76
CA ILE A 107 3.30 -13.15 -16.95
C ILE A 107 3.47 -13.72 -15.54
N GLY A 108 4.67 -14.20 -15.19
CA GLY A 108 4.93 -14.80 -13.87
C GLY A 108 4.43 -13.99 -12.68
N PRO A 109 4.65 -12.65 -12.63
CA PRO A 109 4.16 -11.83 -11.53
C PRO A 109 2.65 -11.84 -11.33
N VAL A 110 1.83 -11.98 -12.40
CA VAL A 110 0.37 -12.03 -12.25
C VAL A 110 -0.15 -13.38 -11.76
N LEU A 111 0.69 -14.40 -11.80
CA LEU A 111 0.37 -15.74 -11.28
C LEU A 111 0.66 -15.86 -9.79
N LEU A 112 1.31 -14.87 -9.18
CA LEU A 112 1.55 -14.86 -7.74
C LEU A 112 0.24 -14.77 -6.97
N PRO A 113 0.14 -15.43 -5.81
CA PRO A 113 -1.02 -15.31 -4.94
C PRO A 113 -1.35 -13.85 -4.63
N ASN A 114 -2.63 -13.52 -4.61
CA ASN A 114 -3.16 -12.20 -4.26
C ASN A 114 -2.85 -11.06 -5.23
N ILE A 115 -2.20 -11.31 -6.35
CA ILE A 115 -2.02 -10.31 -7.41
C ILE A 115 -3.24 -10.32 -8.36
N THR A 116 -3.64 -9.13 -8.81
CA THR A 116 -4.68 -8.94 -9.83
C THR A 116 -4.33 -7.77 -10.74
N THR A 117 -4.80 -7.83 -11.98
CA THR A 117 -4.67 -6.74 -12.97
C THR A 117 -5.92 -5.85 -13.02
N ALA A 118 -6.95 -6.16 -12.23
CA ALA A 118 -8.19 -5.40 -12.21
C ALA A 118 -8.03 -4.06 -11.49
N ALA A 119 -8.64 -3.00 -12.03
CA ALA A 119 -8.71 -1.69 -11.41
C ALA A 119 -9.48 -1.71 -10.07
N GLY A 120 -9.26 -0.71 -9.22
CA GLY A 120 -9.93 -0.53 -7.93
C GLY A 120 -9.03 -0.63 -6.71
N GLY A 121 -7.73 -0.91 -6.90
CA GLY A 121 -6.70 -0.79 -5.87
C GLY A 121 -5.95 0.53 -5.99
N VAL A 122 -5.88 1.33 -4.92
CA VAL A 122 -5.26 2.65 -4.88
C VAL A 122 -4.28 2.73 -3.71
N PRO A 123 -3.01 3.12 -3.93
CA PRO A 123 -2.05 3.31 -2.85
C PRO A 123 -2.46 4.45 -1.92
N ILE A 124 -2.28 4.26 -0.61
CA ILE A 124 -2.37 5.30 0.41
C ILE A 124 -0.96 5.86 0.61
N ARG A 125 -0.81 7.18 0.49
CA ARG A 125 0.50 7.85 0.53
C ARG A 125 0.58 8.87 1.67
N ALA A 126 1.77 8.95 2.27
CA ALA A 126 2.20 10.06 3.11
C ALA A 126 3.43 10.69 2.44
N GLY A 127 3.23 11.83 1.78
CA GLY A 127 4.20 12.38 0.82
C GLY A 127 4.49 11.38 -0.31
N GLU A 128 5.76 11.15 -0.59
CA GLU A 128 6.19 10.20 -1.63
C GLU A 128 6.11 8.72 -1.18
N ARG A 129 5.92 8.47 0.10
CA ARG A 129 5.95 7.11 0.65
C ARG A 129 4.59 6.44 0.59
N VAL A 130 4.51 5.23 0.04
CA VAL A 130 3.32 4.37 0.15
C VAL A 130 3.31 3.74 1.54
N ILE A 131 2.26 4.04 2.32
CA ILE A 131 2.07 3.58 3.70
C ILE A 131 1.02 2.49 3.82
N GLY A 132 0.33 2.17 2.75
CA GLY A 132 -0.72 1.17 2.64
C GLY A 132 -1.44 1.27 1.31
N ALA A 133 -2.56 0.57 1.18
CA ALA A 133 -3.44 0.68 0.02
C ALA A 133 -4.89 0.33 0.38
N VAL A 134 -5.83 0.90 -0.36
CA VAL A 134 -7.24 0.53 -0.32
C VAL A 134 -7.65 -0.15 -1.61
N GLY A 135 -8.43 -1.20 -1.52
CA GLY A 135 -9.00 -1.92 -2.65
C GLY A 135 -10.50 -2.04 -2.51
N ILE A 136 -11.22 -1.79 -3.60
CA ILE A 136 -12.67 -1.89 -3.66
C ILE A 136 -13.06 -2.87 -4.75
N SER A 137 -14.14 -3.60 -4.51
CA SER A 137 -14.74 -4.50 -5.50
C SER A 137 -16.24 -4.54 -5.32
N GLY A 138 -16.96 -4.48 -6.44
CA GLY A 138 -18.42 -4.66 -6.45
C GLY A 138 -19.15 -3.72 -7.39
N THR A 139 -18.50 -2.67 -7.91
CA THR A 139 -19.17 -1.85 -8.93
C THR A 139 -19.22 -2.59 -10.25
N PRO A 140 -20.32 -2.45 -11.05
CA PRO A 140 -20.38 -3.03 -12.37
C PRO A 140 -19.26 -2.47 -13.25
N GLY A 141 -18.44 -3.34 -13.81
CA GLY A 141 -17.40 -2.94 -14.75
C GLY A 141 -17.91 -2.98 -16.17
N SER A 142 -17.67 -1.93 -16.95
CA SER A 142 -17.47 -2.07 -18.40
C SER A 142 -16.21 -2.94 -18.64
N ALA A 143 -16.00 -3.41 -19.88
CA ALA A 143 -14.97 -4.39 -20.26
C ALA A 143 -13.52 -4.06 -19.79
N GLY A 144 -13.26 -4.17 -18.52
CA GLY A 144 -12.02 -3.81 -17.82
C GLY A 144 -12.22 -3.49 -16.34
N GLY A 145 -13.46 -3.32 -15.93
CA GLY A 145 -14.05 -3.19 -14.61
C GLY A 145 -13.20 -2.76 -13.42
N GLY A 146 -13.72 -1.84 -12.65
CA GLY A 146 -13.10 -1.38 -11.41
C GLY A 146 -12.65 0.07 -11.43
N GLU A 147 -12.89 0.81 -12.51
CA GLU A 147 -12.63 2.26 -12.57
C GLU A 147 -13.49 3.01 -11.56
N HIS A 148 -14.75 2.63 -11.41
CA HIS A 148 -15.63 3.19 -10.39
C HIS A 148 -15.19 2.78 -8.98
N ASP A 149 -14.75 1.53 -8.80
CA ASP A 149 -14.13 1.09 -7.55
C ASP A 149 -12.94 2.00 -7.18
N ALA A 150 -12.08 2.34 -8.16
CA ALA A 150 -10.94 3.23 -7.93
C ALA A 150 -11.37 4.64 -7.51
N LYS A 151 -12.41 5.21 -8.14
CA LYS A 151 -12.95 6.52 -7.77
C LYS A 151 -13.47 6.55 -6.32
N CYS A 152 -14.19 5.51 -5.89
CA CYS A 152 -14.63 5.39 -4.50
C CYS A 152 -13.41 5.30 -3.54
N ALA A 153 -12.36 4.57 -3.92
CA ALA A 153 -11.14 4.44 -3.14
C ALA A 153 -10.43 5.79 -2.99
N GLU A 154 -10.26 6.54 -4.08
CA GLU A 154 -9.68 7.88 -4.09
C GLU A 154 -10.49 8.85 -3.24
N ALA A 155 -11.84 8.82 -3.36
CA ALA A 155 -12.72 9.63 -2.54
C ALA A 155 -12.57 9.32 -1.04
N GLY A 156 -12.37 8.05 -0.68
CA GLY A 156 -12.11 7.64 0.70
C GLY A 156 -10.78 8.19 1.23
N ILE A 157 -9.71 8.06 0.46
CA ILE A 157 -8.37 8.58 0.83
C ILE A 157 -8.42 10.09 1.01
N ALA A 158 -9.09 10.82 0.11
CA ALA A 158 -9.17 12.27 0.14
C ALA A 158 -9.89 12.84 1.38
N LYS A 159 -10.64 12.03 2.13
CA LYS A 159 -11.34 12.44 3.36
C LYS A 159 -10.48 12.33 4.61
N VAL A 160 -9.30 11.73 4.51
CA VAL A 160 -8.43 11.45 5.66
C VAL A 160 -7.14 12.24 5.56
N LYS A 161 -6.77 12.93 6.64
CA LYS A 161 -5.46 13.57 6.76
C LYS A 161 -4.42 12.51 7.10
N LEU A 162 -3.52 12.27 6.18
CA LEU A 162 -2.47 11.25 6.26
C LEU A 162 -1.10 11.88 6.50
#